data_2271f01243c9f36eed7c6533a89cade2
#
_entry.id   2271f01243c9f36eed7c6533a89cade2
#
_cell.length_a   1.000
_cell.length_b   1.000
_cell.length_c   1.000
_cell.angle_alpha   90.00
_cell.angle_beta   90.00
_cell.angle_gamma   90.00
#
_symmetry.space_group_name_H-M   'P 1'
#
loop_
_entity.id
_entity.type
_entity.pdbx_description
1 polymer ?
#
loop_
_entity_poly.entity_id
_entity_poly.type
_entity_poly.pdbx_seq_one_letter_code
_entity_poly.pdbx_strand_id
1 'polypeptide(L)'
;DYLLNISDRIEEYMKDEDIDFVHGRGKRRSDIQKLYDELKEHAMKMFEYTIHMDILGERNSFSKTDPDATFMHMKYDYYNHTNVFKPGYNIQIGVSDGIIRNIYISSDGNDINTYIPFMEKYHEAYGCYPKKTPADAGYGSYENYAYCKEHNIELYMKYSGYYKEKEKTNDKNRFKKNHMKRTEEGGFICPAGHEFELEKVTIDERSDY
;
A
#
# COMPACT_ATOMS: atom_id res chain seq x y z
N ASP A 1 24.44 -16.68 6.78
CA ASP A 1 25.41 -17.41 7.59
C ASP A 1 25.83 -18.77 6.98
N TYR A 2 24.92 -19.64 6.50
CA TYR A 2 25.26 -20.95 5.96
C TYR A 2 26.21 -20.90 4.73
N LEU A 3 25.89 -20.04 3.74
CA LEU A 3 26.71 -19.90 2.53
C LEU A 3 28.11 -19.34 2.84
N LEU A 4 28.20 -18.40 3.76
CA LEU A 4 29.48 -17.84 4.20
C LEU A 4 30.32 -18.91 4.91
N ASN A 5 29.69 -19.68 5.79
CA ASN A 5 30.40 -20.79 6.46
C ASN A 5 30.97 -21.82 5.46
N ILE A 6 30.21 -22.18 4.41
CA ILE A 6 30.73 -23.05 3.34
C ILE A 6 31.86 -22.36 2.57
N SER A 7 31.74 -21.08 2.27
CA SER A 7 32.78 -20.32 1.58
C SER A 7 34.09 -20.31 2.38
N ASP A 8 33.99 -20.09 3.69
CA ASP A 8 35.17 -20.07 4.58
C ASP A 8 35.86 -21.45 4.64
N ARG A 9 35.09 -22.54 4.68
CA ARG A 9 35.62 -23.91 4.62
C ARG A 9 36.30 -24.22 3.28
N ILE A 10 35.78 -23.68 2.16
CA ILE A 10 36.42 -23.83 0.86
C ILE A 10 37.73 -23.04 0.82
N GLU A 11 37.78 -21.87 1.43
CA GLU A 11 38.98 -21.05 1.52
C GLU A 11 40.06 -21.73 2.36
N GLU A 12 39.68 -22.34 3.49
CA GLU A 12 40.59 -23.16 4.31
C GLU A 12 41.11 -24.36 3.51
N TYR A 13 40.27 -25.12 2.83
CA TYR A 13 40.65 -26.24 1.99
C TYR A 13 41.65 -25.82 0.88
N MET A 14 41.40 -24.69 0.21
CA MET A 14 42.31 -24.18 -0.82
C MET A 14 43.68 -23.82 -0.25
N LYS A 15 43.72 -23.27 0.97
CA LYS A 15 44.99 -22.99 1.66
C LYS A 15 45.75 -24.27 2.02
N ASP A 16 45.05 -25.29 2.52
CA ASP A 16 45.66 -26.58 2.94
C ASP A 16 46.24 -27.36 1.74
N GLU A 17 45.57 -27.26 0.59
CA GLU A 17 45.97 -27.92 -0.67
C GLU A 17 46.91 -27.06 -1.55
N ASP A 18 47.38 -25.93 -1.04
CA ASP A 18 48.26 -24.97 -1.77
C ASP A 18 47.68 -24.51 -3.13
N ILE A 19 46.36 -24.32 -3.17
CA ILE A 19 45.65 -23.87 -4.36
C ILE A 19 45.50 -22.32 -4.32
N ASP A 20 46.24 -21.65 -5.17
CA ASP A 20 46.20 -20.21 -5.28
C ASP A 20 44.91 -19.69 -5.97
N PHE A 21 44.38 -18.60 -5.46
CA PHE A 21 43.34 -17.84 -6.14
C PHE A 21 43.90 -17.13 -7.39
N VAL A 22 43.33 -17.41 -8.55
CA VAL A 22 43.79 -16.86 -9.82
C VAL A 22 42.84 -15.72 -10.26
N HIS A 23 43.41 -14.55 -10.48
CA HIS A 23 42.68 -13.37 -10.92
C HIS A 23 43.23 -12.81 -12.23
N GLY A 24 42.39 -12.18 -13.03
CA GLY A 24 42.77 -11.43 -14.23
C GLY A 24 42.41 -12.12 -15.55
N ARG A 25 42.55 -11.33 -16.63
CA ARG A 25 42.16 -11.74 -17.98
C ARG A 25 43.12 -12.83 -18.52
N GLY A 26 42.58 -13.90 -19.06
CA GLY A 26 43.34 -15.00 -19.66
C GLY A 26 43.82 -16.08 -18.68
N LYS A 27 43.57 -15.95 -17.38
CA LYS A 27 43.87 -16.98 -16.38
C LYS A 27 42.64 -17.87 -16.15
N ARG A 28 42.86 -19.21 -16.17
CA ARG A 28 41.80 -20.20 -15.95
C ARG A 28 41.63 -20.47 -14.45
N ARG A 29 40.47 -20.14 -13.90
CA ARG A 29 40.11 -20.46 -12.50
C ARG A 29 39.89 -21.95 -12.34
N SER A 30 40.29 -22.51 -11.20
CA SER A 30 39.94 -23.87 -10.80
C SER A 30 38.44 -23.99 -10.59
N ASP A 31 37.88 -25.21 -10.62
CA ASP A 31 36.44 -25.40 -10.40
C ASP A 31 36.04 -25.09 -8.95
N ILE A 32 36.95 -25.31 -8.00
CA ILE A 32 36.79 -24.95 -6.59
C ILE A 32 36.72 -23.42 -6.43
N GLN A 33 37.58 -22.67 -7.11
CA GLN A 33 37.54 -21.21 -7.08
C GLN A 33 36.25 -20.67 -7.71
N LYS A 34 35.76 -21.28 -8.79
CA LYS A 34 34.46 -20.88 -9.36
C LYS A 34 33.31 -21.09 -8.38
N LEU A 35 33.29 -22.25 -7.70
CA LEU A 35 32.30 -22.54 -6.67
C LEU A 35 32.38 -21.54 -5.52
N TYR A 36 33.56 -21.20 -5.05
CA TYR A 36 33.80 -20.19 -4.03
C TYR A 36 33.26 -18.81 -4.44
N ASP A 37 33.59 -18.35 -5.66
CA ASP A 37 33.17 -17.08 -6.20
C ASP A 37 31.62 -17.02 -6.32
N GLU A 38 30.99 -18.11 -6.77
CA GLU A 38 29.54 -18.24 -6.88
C GLU A 38 28.84 -18.21 -5.51
N LEU A 39 29.35 -18.91 -4.52
CA LEU A 39 28.82 -18.89 -3.15
C LEU A 39 28.93 -17.51 -2.51
N LYS A 40 30.05 -16.83 -2.69
CA LYS A 40 30.23 -15.44 -2.22
C LYS A 40 29.25 -14.47 -2.91
N GLU A 41 29.06 -14.62 -4.22
CA GLU A 41 28.09 -13.79 -4.96
C GLU A 41 26.65 -14.02 -4.45
N HIS A 42 26.26 -15.28 -4.22
CA HIS A 42 24.94 -15.60 -3.68
C HIS A 42 24.76 -15.09 -2.24
N ALA A 43 25.78 -15.22 -1.40
CA ALA A 43 25.75 -14.68 -0.04
C ALA A 43 25.58 -13.15 -0.03
N MET A 44 26.31 -12.44 -0.90
CA MET A 44 26.16 -10.99 -1.05
C MET A 44 24.76 -10.59 -1.55
N LYS A 45 24.20 -11.32 -2.51
CA LYS A 45 22.82 -11.09 -2.99
C LYS A 45 21.78 -11.34 -1.89
N MET A 46 21.95 -12.39 -1.11
CA MET A 46 21.05 -12.66 0.02
C MET A 46 21.10 -11.52 1.05
N PHE A 47 22.29 -11.01 1.34
CA PHE A 47 22.45 -9.85 2.23
C PHE A 47 21.76 -8.60 1.67
N GLU A 48 21.95 -8.31 0.36
CA GLU A 48 21.27 -7.22 -0.34
C GLU A 48 19.73 -7.38 -0.24
N TYR A 49 19.21 -8.59 -0.46
CA TYR A 49 17.78 -8.84 -0.35
C TYR A 49 17.26 -8.66 1.08
N THR A 50 18.02 -9.02 2.10
CA THR A 50 17.64 -8.78 3.50
C THR A 50 17.49 -7.28 3.76
N ILE A 51 18.45 -6.47 3.32
CA ILE A 51 18.35 -4.99 3.41
C ILE A 51 17.14 -4.47 2.64
N HIS A 52 16.88 -5.00 1.43
CA HIS A 52 15.72 -4.60 0.65
C HIS A 52 14.39 -4.96 1.33
N MET A 53 14.33 -6.10 2.01
CA MET A 53 13.15 -6.50 2.79
C MET A 53 12.92 -5.59 3.99
N ASP A 54 13.98 -5.20 4.69
CA ASP A 54 13.90 -4.25 5.80
C ASP A 54 13.40 -2.86 5.32
N ILE A 55 13.94 -2.37 4.18
CA ILE A 55 13.50 -1.12 3.57
C ILE A 55 12.03 -1.21 3.10
N LEU A 56 11.63 -2.34 2.54
CA LEU A 56 10.28 -2.57 2.04
C LEU A 56 9.25 -2.47 3.18
N GLY A 57 9.54 -3.09 4.34
CA GLY A 57 8.59 -3.17 5.46
C GLY A 57 7.24 -3.78 5.02
N GLU A 58 6.14 -3.11 5.36
CA GLU A 58 4.78 -3.54 4.97
C GLU A 58 4.34 -3.05 3.59
N ARG A 59 5.17 -2.28 2.88
CA ARG A 59 4.86 -1.76 1.55
C ARG A 59 4.99 -2.84 0.48
N ASN A 60 4.22 -2.71 -0.60
CA ASN A 60 4.30 -3.64 -1.75
C ASN A 60 5.50 -3.36 -2.68
N SER A 61 6.12 -2.20 -2.57
CA SER A 61 7.24 -1.79 -3.41
C SER A 61 7.97 -0.58 -2.85
N PHE A 62 9.22 -0.39 -3.27
CA PHE A 62 9.98 0.83 -3.05
C PHE A 62 10.87 1.12 -4.27
N SER A 63 11.36 2.34 -4.40
CA SER A 63 12.31 2.72 -5.45
C SER A 63 13.75 2.53 -4.97
N LYS A 64 14.61 1.91 -5.78
CA LYS A 64 16.04 1.78 -5.45
C LYS A 64 16.77 3.13 -5.37
N THR A 65 16.27 4.15 -6.06
CA THR A 65 16.86 5.50 -6.07
C THR A 65 16.31 6.40 -4.97
N ASP A 66 15.12 6.10 -4.48
CA ASP A 66 14.44 6.79 -3.38
C ASP A 66 13.68 5.74 -2.55
N PRO A 67 14.32 5.18 -1.51
CA PRO A 67 13.75 4.08 -0.74
C PRO A 67 12.44 4.41 -0.03
N ASP A 68 12.16 5.68 0.24
CA ASP A 68 10.94 6.13 0.89
C ASP A 68 9.76 6.22 -0.09
N ALA A 69 10.03 6.36 -1.40
CA ALA A 69 9.01 6.43 -2.42
C ALA A 69 8.42 5.04 -2.74
N THR A 70 7.11 4.98 -2.85
CA THR A 70 6.38 3.78 -3.26
C THR A 70 5.92 3.90 -4.72
N PHE A 71 5.95 2.79 -5.47
CA PHE A 71 5.37 2.76 -6.82
C PHE A 71 3.86 2.86 -6.72
N MET A 72 3.31 3.92 -7.31
CA MET A 72 1.87 4.16 -7.32
C MET A 72 1.37 4.49 -8.72
N HIS A 73 0.10 4.24 -8.95
CA HIS A 73 -0.55 4.52 -10.22
C HIS A 73 -0.78 6.02 -10.36
N MET A 74 -0.06 6.66 -11.30
CA MET A 74 -0.26 8.07 -11.61
C MET A 74 -1.58 8.26 -12.36
N LYS A 75 -2.38 9.27 -11.98
CA LYS A 75 -3.71 9.51 -12.57
C LYS A 75 -3.66 9.71 -14.08
N TYR A 76 -2.70 10.44 -14.58
CA TYR A 76 -2.47 10.60 -16.02
C TYR A 76 -1.11 11.24 -16.28
N ASP A 77 -0.33 10.65 -17.15
CA ASP A 77 0.90 11.27 -17.64
C ASP A 77 0.57 12.05 -18.92
N TYR A 78 0.38 13.36 -18.79
CA TYR A 78 0.03 14.24 -19.92
C TYR A 78 1.10 14.27 -21.00
N TYR A 79 2.35 13.94 -20.69
CA TYR A 79 3.45 13.94 -21.64
C TYR A 79 3.52 12.64 -22.46
N ASN A 80 3.28 11.51 -21.83
CA ASN A 80 3.41 10.19 -22.46
C ASN A 80 2.05 9.55 -22.78
N HIS A 81 0.94 10.16 -22.38
CA HIS A 81 -0.42 9.64 -22.55
C HIS A 81 -0.61 8.21 -22.01
N THR A 82 0.11 7.87 -20.92
CA THR A 82 0.10 6.53 -20.34
C THR A 82 -0.27 6.55 -18.88
N ASN A 83 -1.04 5.52 -18.47
CA ASN A 83 -1.26 5.20 -17.06
C ASN A 83 -0.10 4.33 -16.58
N VAL A 84 0.95 4.94 -16.04
CA VAL A 84 2.16 4.24 -15.63
C VAL A 84 2.29 4.25 -14.12
N PHE A 85 2.78 3.14 -13.56
CA PHE A 85 3.27 3.09 -12.19
C PHE A 85 4.64 3.79 -12.13
N LYS A 86 4.75 4.78 -11.25
CA LYS A 86 6.01 5.51 -10.99
C LYS A 86 6.23 5.61 -9.49
N PRO A 87 7.49 5.66 -9.02
CA PRO A 87 7.75 5.99 -7.63
C PRO A 87 7.32 7.43 -7.35
N GLY A 88 6.70 7.63 -6.20
CA GLY A 88 6.22 8.96 -5.81
C GLY A 88 5.64 8.97 -4.41
N TYR A 89 5.14 10.13 -4.04
CA TYR A 89 4.48 10.39 -2.77
C TYR A 89 3.06 10.87 -3.00
N ASN A 90 2.18 10.50 -2.09
CA ASN A 90 0.82 11.02 -2.03
C ASN A 90 0.81 12.24 -1.11
N ILE A 91 0.49 13.42 -1.65
CA ILE A 91 0.55 14.70 -0.93
C ILE A 91 -0.87 15.18 -0.68
N GLN A 92 -1.22 15.33 0.61
CA GLN A 92 -2.49 15.89 1.05
C GLN A 92 -2.28 17.36 1.43
N ILE A 93 -3.16 18.23 0.97
CA ILE A 93 -3.10 19.67 1.24
C ILE A 93 -4.45 20.14 1.76
N GLY A 94 -4.44 20.73 2.95
CA GLY A 94 -5.60 21.39 3.54
C GLY A 94 -5.52 22.90 3.32
N VAL A 95 -6.60 23.46 2.75
CA VAL A 95 -6.67 24.90 2.45
C VAL A 95 -7.89 25.50 3.16
N SER A 96 -7.75 26.65 3.80
CA SER A 96 -8.83 27.47 4.33
C SER A 96 -8.55 28.94 4.03
N ASP A 97 -9.55 29.64 3.52
CA ASP A 97 -9.48 31.06 3.16
C ASP A 97 -8.31 31.39 2.21
N GLY A 98 -8.02 30.49 1.28
CA GLY A 98 -6.91 30.63 0.31
C GLY A 98 -5.51 30.39 0.90
N ILE A 99 -5.41 29.98 2.16
CA ILE A 99 -4.14 29.72 2.86
C ILE A 99 -3.99 28.22 3.07
N ILE A 100 -2.81 27.68 2.76
CA ILE A 100 -2.46 26.31 3.10
C ILE A 100 -2.31 26.20 4.62
N ARG A 101 -3.14 25.40 5.27
CA ARG A 101 -3.17 25.19 6.71
C ARG A 101 -2.42 23.92 7.14
N ASN A 102 -2.44 22.90 6.31
CA ASN A 102 -1.78 21.63 6.63
C ASN A 102 -1.29 20.96 5.35
N ILE A 103 -0.17 20.24 5.46
CA ILE A 103 0.40 19.40 4.40
C ILE A 103 0.79 18.07 5.04
N TYR A 104 0.36 16.96 4.45
CA TYR A 104 0.77 15.63 4.84
C TYR A 104 1.30 14.89 3.61
N ILE A 105 2.46 14.23 3.76
CA ILE A 105 3.13 13.48 2.71
C ILE A 105 3.16 12.02 3.15
N SER A 106 2.65 11.15 2.30
CA SER A 106 2.60 9.70 2.55
C SER A 106 3.24 8.93 1.40
N SER A 107 3.84 7.81 1.71
CA SER A 107 4.23 6.78 0.74
C SER A 107 3.07 5.85 0.37
N ASP A 108 1.91 5.94 1.04
CA ASP A 108 0.70 5.21 0.68
C ASP A 108 0.00 5.87 -0.51
N GLY A 109 -0.18 5.13 -1.58
CA GLY A 109 -0.86 5.61 -2.79
C GLY A 109 -2.38 5.70 -2.67
N ASN A 110 -2.96 5.26 -1.53
CA ASN A 110 -4.41 5.28 -1.30
C ASN A 110 -4.83 6.44 -0.39
N ASP A 111 -5.67 7.32 -0.90
CA ASP A 111 -6.16 8.49 -0.17
C ASP A 111 -6.93 8.13 1.11
N ILE A 112 -7.60 6.97 1.14
CA ILE A 112 -8.36 6.51 2.30
C ILE A 112 -7.50 6.49 3.57
N ASN A 113 -6.28 5.98 3.46
CA ASN A 113 -5.37 5.79 4.59
C ASN A 113 -4.67 7.09 5.01
N THR A 114 -4.78 8.15 4.22
CA THR A 114 -4.07 9.42 4.49
C THR A 114 -4.92 10.44 5.23
N TYR A 115 -6.25 10.24 5.31
CA TYR A 115 -7.16 11.22 5.91
C TYR A 115 -6.95 11.38 7.42
N ILE A 116 -6.99 10.29 8.17
CA ILE A 116 -6.79 10.32 9.64
C ILE A 116 -5.40 10.89 9.99
N PRO A 117 -4.28 10.40 9.45
CA PRO A 117 -2.97 10.98 9.73
C PRO A 117 -2.86 12.47 9.37
N PHE A 118 -3.55 12.90 8.31
CA PHE A 118 -3.63 14.31 7.94
C PHE A 118 -4.37 15.14 9.01
N MET A 119 -5.46 14.62 9.57
CA MET A 119 -6.23 15.30 10.63
C MET A 119 -5.47 15.32 11.96
N GLU A 120 -4.77 14.25 12.31
CA GLU A 120 -3.93 14.19 13.50
C GLU A 120 -2.80 15.23 13.40
N LYS A 121 -2.12 15.32 12.27
CA LYS A 121 -1.10 16.35 12.05
C LYS A 121 -1.66 17.77 12.16
N TYR A 122 -2.90 17.99 11.70
CA TYR A 122 -3.57 19.26 11.88
C TYR A 122 -3.82 19.54 13.38
N HIS A 123 -4.30 18.55 14.11
CA HIS A 123 -4.54 18.66 15.54
C HIS A 123 -3.25 18.92 16.33
N GLU A 124 -2.16 18.27 16.00
CA GLU A 124 -0.84 18.54 16.59
C GLU A 124 -0.40 20.00 16.42
N ALA A 125 -0.64 20.55 15.22
CA ALA A 125 -0.21 21.92 14.90
C ALA A 125 -1.09 23.00 15.54
N TYR A 126 -2.40 22.76 15.69
CA TYR A 126 -3.38 23.78 16.09
C TYR A 126 -4.04 23.52 17.45
N GLY A 127 -3.84 22.35 18.05
CA GLY A 127 -4.48 21.94 19.32
C GLY A 127 -6.00 21.71 19.19
N CYS A 128 -6.55 21.66 17.99
CA CYS A 128 -7.97 21.43 17.73
C CYS A 128 -8.20 20.82 16.34
N TYR A 129 -9.33 20.14 16.15
CA TYR A 129 -9.76 19.69 14.84
C TYR A 129 -10.51 20.78 14.07
N PRO A 130 -10.53 20.75 12.73
CA PRO A 130 -11.33 21.66 11.93
C PRO A 130 -12.83 21.39 12.15
N LYS A 131 -13.64 22.45 12.25
CA LYS A 131 -15.11 22.28 12.43
C LYS A 131 -15.78 21.63 11.22
N LYS A 132 -15.28 21.92 10.02
CA LYS A 132 -15.85 21.45 8.75
C LYS A 132 -14.72 21.01 7.82
N THR A 133 -14.92 19.87 7.16
CA THR A 133 -13.91 19.32 6.25
C THR A 133 -14.58 18.82 4.97
N PRO A 134 -14.58 19.62 3.88
CA PRO A 134 -14.90 19.10 2.57
C PRO A 134 -13.73 18.29 2.03
N ALA A 135 -13.99 17.05 1.58
CA ALA A 135 -12.99 16.17 1.02
C ALA A 135 -13.54 15.39 -0.19
N ASP A 136 -12.63 14.91 -1.04
CA ASP A 136 -12.99 14.09 -2.21
C ASP A 136 -13.58 12.73 -1.76
N ALA A 137 -14.36 12.12 -2.65
CA ALA A 137 -14.88 10.77 -2.46
C ALA A 137 -13.79 9.69 -2.36
N GLY A 138 -12.57 9.97 -2.81
CA GLY A 138 -11.41 9.12 -2.66
C GLY A 138 -11.03 8.82 -1.21
N TYR A 139 -11.38 9.71 -0.28
CA TYR A 139 -11.17 9.52 1.17
C TYR A 139 -12.31 8.75 1.84
N GLY A 140 -13.40 8.46 1.12
CA GLY A 140 -14.63 7.89 1.68
C GLY A 140 -14.46 6.46 2.17
N SER A 141 -14.37 6.27 3.48
CA SER A 141 -14.41 4.97 4.16
C SER A 141 -15.26 5.05 5.42
N TYR A 142 -15.70 3.89 5.90
CA TYR A 142 -16.42 3.82 7.18
C TYR A 142 -15.58 4.38 8.32
N GLU A 143 -14.32 4.02 8.37
CA GLU A 143 -13.33 4.44 9.35
C GLU A 143 -13.18 5.98 9.38
N ASN A 144 -12.98 6.61 8.22
CA ASN A 144 -12.87 8.07 8.15
C ASN A 144 -14.17 8.77 8.56
N TYR A 145 -15.34 8.19 8.27
CA TYR A 145 -16.63 8.72 8.73
C TYR A 145 -16.79 8.57 10.25
N ALA A 146 -16.42 7.43 10.82
CA ALA A 146 -16.49 7.18 12.26
C ALA A 146 -15.56 8.12 13.02
N TYR A 147 -14.31 8.27 12.54
CA TYR A 147 -13.33 9.22 13.07
C TYR A 147 -13.87 10.66 13.10
N CYS A 148 -14.44 11.15 11.99
CA CYS A 148 -15.02 12.49 11.94
C CYS A 148 -16.17 12.67 12.94
N LYS A 149 -17.00 11.65 13.10
CA LYS A 149 -18.12 11.67 14.07
C LYS A 149 -17.60 11.72 15.51
N GLU A 150 -16.59 10.95 15.85
CA GLU A 150 -15.96 10.90 17.17
C GLU A 150 -15.35 12.25 17.55
N HIS A 151 -14.64 12.88 16.62
CA HIS A 151 -13.99 14.18 16.84
C HIS A 151 -14.90 15.39 16.55
N ASN A 152 -16.21 15.19 16.35
CA ASN A 152 -17.20 16.24 16.05
C ASN A 152 -16.82 17.11 14.84
N ILE A 153 -16.24 16.49 13.80
CA ILE A 153 -15.92 17.15 12.53
C ILE A 153 -17.14 17.05 11.61
N GLU A 154 -17.68 18.18 11.17
CA GLU A 154 -18.75 18.21 10.18
C GLU A 154 -18.18 17.88 8.79
N LEU A 155 -18.45 16.65 8.33
CA LEU A 155 -17.86 16.07 7.14
C LEU A 155 -18.71 16.30 5.88
N TYR A 156 -18.08 16.82 4.83
CA TYR A 156 -18.65 16.96 3.49
C TYR A 156 -17.87 16.06 2.51
N MET A 157 -18.08 14.77 2.61
CA MET A 157 -17.40 13.76 1.80
C MET A 157 -18.42 12.78 1.24
N LYS A 158 -18.37 12.55 -0.06
CA LYS A 158 -19.20 11.55 -0.73
C LYS A 158 -18.58 10.18 -0.58
N TYR A 159 -19.41 9.14 -0.38
CA TYR A 159 -18.93 7.78 -0.44
C TYR A 159 -18.69 7.33 -1.88
N SER A 160 -17.82 6.36 -2.10
CA SER A 160 -17.35 5.89 -3.42
C SER A 160 -18.47 5.39 -4.35
N GLY A 161 -19.62 4.99 -3.80
CA GLY A 161 -20.80 4.54 -4.53
C GLY A 161 -21.84 5.64 -4.86
N TYR A 162 -21.65 6.87 -4.36
CA TYR A 162 -22.68 7.93 -4.41
C TYR A 162 -23.20 8.23 -5.82
N TYR A 163 -22.32 8.38 -6.79
CA TYR A 163 -22.72 8.63 -8.18
C TYR A 163 -23.32 7.39 -8.84
N LYS A 164 -22.75 6.21 -8.58
CA LYS A 164 -23.29 4.94 -9.08
C LYS A 164 -24.71 4.68 -8.57
N GLU A 165 -25.03 5.12 -7.38
CA GLU A 165 -26.39 5.03 -6.84
C GLU A 165 -27.37 6.01 -7.49
N LYS A 166 -26.92 7.21 -7.87
CA LYS A 166 -27.74 8.17 -8.63
C LYS A 166 -27.99 7.74 -10.08
N GLU A 167 -27.03 7.01 -10.69
CA GLU A 167 -27.14 6.48 -12.05
C GLU A 167 -28.02 5.21 -12.13
N LYS A 168 -28.61 4.75 -11.02
CA LYS A 168 -29.43 3.53 -10.92
C LYS A 168 -30.60 3.43 -11.90
N THR A 169 -31.03 4.52 -12.51
CA THR A 169 -32.10 4.52 -13.51
C THR A 169 -31.77 3.70 -14.78
N ASN A 170 -30.49 3.37 -15.01
CA ASN A 170 -30.02 2.63 -16.17
C ASN A 170 -29.45 1.22 -15.85
N ASP A 171 -29.47 0.78 -14.59
CA ASP A 171 -28.96 -0.54 -14.23
C ASP A 171 -29.98 -1.64 -14.58
N LYS A 172 -29.74 -2.30 -15.71
CA LYS A 172 -30.58 -3.39 -16.22
C LYS A 172 -30.54 -4.68 -15.38
N ASN A 173 -29.62 -4.78 -14.44
CA ASN A 173 -29.48 -5.98 -13.61
C ASN A 173 -30.37 -5.87 -12.34
N ARG A 174 -31.62 -6.38 -12.47
CA ARG A 174 -32.60 -6.37 -11.38
C ARG A 174 -32.20 -7.22 -10.17
N PHE A 175 -31.19 -8.11 -10.29
CA PHE A 175 -30.75 -8.99 -9.20
C PHE A 175 -29.62 -8.41 -8.35
N LYS A 176 -29.23 -7.15 -8.55
CA LYS A 176 -28.30 -6.48 -7.64
C LYS A 176 -28.94 -6.22 -6.28
N LYS A 177 -28.15 -6.30 -5.20
CA LYS A 177 -28.56 -6.07 -3.81
C LYS A 177 -29.41 -4.82 -3.60
N ASN A 178 -29.10 -3.74 -4.32
CA ASN A 178 -29.82 -2.45 -4.24
C ASN A 178 -31.26 -2.50 -4.78
N HIS A 179 -31.62 -3.52 -5.58
CA HIS A 179 -32.96 -3.74 -6.11
C HIS A 179 -33.76 -4.75 -5.30
N MET A 180 -33.13 -5.35 -4.26
CA MET A 180 -33.77 -6.29 -3.37
C MET A 180 -34.53 -5.54 -2.26
N LYS A 181 -35.70 -6.04 -1.90
CA LYS A 181 -36.45 -5.52 -0.75
C LYS A 181 -35.84 -6.10 0.53
N ARG A 182 -35.72 -5.28 1.57
CA ARG A 182 -35.32 -5.75 2.89
C ARG A 182 -36.52 -6.33 3.62
N THR A 183 -36.31 -7.44 4.34
CA THR A 183 -37.27 -7.99 5.30
C THR A 183 -37.12 -7.28 6.64
N GLU A 184 -38.14 -7.37 7.50
CA GLU A 184 -38.09 -6.81 8.87
C GLU A 184 -37.03 -7.49 9.72
N GLU A 185 -36.70 -8.73 9.43
CA GLU A 185 -35.71 -9.57 10.13
C GLU A 185 -34.26 -9.34 9.63
N GLY A 186 -34.04 -8.39 8.73
CA GLY A 186 -32.70 -8.02 8.23
C GLY A 186 -32.23 -8.80 6.99
N GLY A 187 -33.07 -9.71 6.47
CA GLY A 187 -32.81 -10.44 5.23
C GLY A 187 -33.12 -9.61 3.98
N PHE A 188 -33.12 -10.27 2.81
CA PHE A 188 -33.46 -9.66 1.52
C PHE A 188 -34.37 -10.56 0.71
N ILE A 189 -35.29 -9.96 -0.06
CA ILE A 189 -36.12 -10.66 -1.04
C ILE A 189 -35.61 -10.28 -2.44
N CYS A 190 -35.18 -11.28 -3.23
CA CYS A 190 -34.74 -11.04 -4.60
C CYS A 190 -35.94 -10.76 -5.51
N PRO A 191 -35.73 -10.11 -6.68
CA PRO A 191 -36.80 -9.83 -7.64
C PRO A 191 -37.50 -11.08 -8.24
N ALA A 192 -36.95 -12.28 -8.03
CA ALA A 192 -37.56 -13.57 -8.40
C ALA A 192 -38.41 -14.17 -7.27
N GLY A 193 -38.50 -13.50 -6.11
CA GLY A 193 -39.31 -13.93 -4.97
C GLY A 193 -38.60 -14.85 -3.97
N HIS A 194 -37.30 -15.11 -4.16
CA HIS A 194 -36.54 -15.89 -3.16
C HIS A 194 -36.13 -15.00 -1.99
N GLU A 195 -36.34 -15.50 -0.79
CA GLU A 195 -35.93 -14.86 0.45
C GLU A 195 -34.52 -15.33 0.87
N PHE A 196 -33.69 -14.36 1.29
CA PHE A 196 -32.36 -14.62 1.82
C PHE A 196 -32.38 -14.29 3.31
N GLU A 197 -32.13 -15.28 4.12
CA GLU A 197 -31.99 -15.16 5.56
C GLU A 197 -30.58 -14.70 5.94
N LEU A 198 -30.47 -14.05 7.10
CA LEU A 198 -29.17 -13.67 7.66
C LEU A 198 -28.51 -14.90 8.28
N GLU A 199 -27.46 -15.44 7.63
CA GLU A 199 -26.77 -16.62 8.12
C GLU A 199 -25.86 -16.29 9.33
N LYS A 200 -25.05 -15.22 9.21
CA LYS A 200 -24.18 -14.77 10.30
C LYS A 200 -23.74 -13.32 10.12
N VAL A 201 -23.41 -12.69 11.22
CA VAL A 201 -22.72 -11.41 11.26
C VAL A 201 -21.25 -11.68 11.57
N THR A 202 -20.34 -11.14 10.78
CA THR A 202 -18.90 -11.18 11.03
C THR A 202 -18.41 -9.77 11.34
N ILE A 203 -17.55 -9.67 12.33
CA ILE A 203 -16.85 -8.41 12.62
C ILE A 203 -15.62 -8.38 11.72
N ASP A 204 -15.41 -7.26 11.05
CA ASP A 204 -14.18 -7.03 10.27
C ASP A 204 -13.11 -6.48 11.22
N GLU A 205 -12.15 -7.34 11.60
CA GLU A 205 -11.06 -7.01 12.52
C GLU A 205 -9.92 -6.22 11.85
N ARG A 206 -10.05 -5.85 10.56
CA ARG A 206 -9.04 -5.09 9.82
C ARG A 206 -9.12 -3.58 10.08
N SER A 207 -10.09 -3.11 10.84
CA SER A 207 -10.31 -1.70 11.17
C SER A 207 -10.61 -1.57 12.66
N ASP A 208 -10.08 -0.52 13.28
CA ASP A 208 -10.30 -0.19 14.70
C ASP A 208 -11.70 0.45 14.96
N TYR A 209 -12.49 0.66 13.89
CA TYR A 209 -13.81 1.31 13.91
C TYR A 209 -14.93 0.42 13.37
#